data_a0ef432c4fbc055f7612a93b2e559b73
#
_entry.id   a0ef432c4fbc055f7612a93b2e559b73
#
_cell.length_a   1.000
_cell.length_b   1.000
_cell.length_c   1.000
_cell.angle_alpha   90.00
_cell.angle_beta   90.00
_cell.angle_gamma   90.00
#
_symmetry.space_group_name_H-M   'P 1'
#
loop_
_entity.id
_entity.type
_entity.pdbx_description
1 polymer ?
#
loop_
_entity_poly.entity_id
_entity_poly.type
_entity_poly.pdbx_seq_one_letter_code
_entity_poly.pdbx_strand_id
1 'polypeptide(L)'
;SSGVGVMGFINISPYASSKGAIESLAKCLNIEYQNDGISFHIFHPPLTRTKSAEPLPIPKEFMVPPEKVGVGLAKHINKKSFIICHSAGQKLQTLACYMFPIKMGRLMSKMTANYGKQSELK
;
A
#
# COMPACT_ATOMS: atom_id res chain seq x y z
N SER A 1 -3.70 5.07 -1.63
CA SER A 1 -2.58 5.14 -0.68
C SER A 1 -1.58 4.01 -0.90
N SER A 2 -0.69 3.81 0.02
CA SER A 2 0.33 2.76 0.01
C SER A 2 0.61 2.31 1.45
N GLY A 3 0.95 1.05 1.64
CA GLY A 3 1.36 0.53 2.94
C GLY A 3 2.50 1.31 3.59
N VAL A 4 3.40 1.89 2.79
CA VAL A 4 4.51 2.73 3.31
C VAL A 4 4.04 4.04 3.95
N GLY A 5 2.85 4.54 3.62
CA GLY A 5 2.24 5.69 4.30
C GLY A 5 1.77 5.36 5.71
N VAL A 6 1.65 4.08 6.04
CA VAL A 6 1.27 3.59 7.36
C VAL A 6 2.48 3.11 8.15
N MET A 7 3.32 2.27 7.54
CA MET A 7 4.42 1.61 8.25
C MET A 7 5.76 2.35 8.21
N GLY A 8 5.96 3.26 7.26
CA GLY A 8 7.26 3.84 6.95
C GLY A 8 8.18 2.86 6.22
N PHE A 9 9.24 3.38 5.60
CA PHE A 9 10.22 2.61 4.85
C PHE A 9 11.51 3.41 4.68
N ILE A 10 12.67 2.74 4.58
CA ILE A 10 13.95 3.43 4.42
C ILE A 10 14.05 4.17 3.08
N ASN A 11 14.74 5.30 3.08
CA ASN A 11 15.11 6.10 1.91
C ASN A 11 13.95 6.67 1.07
N ILE A 12 12.70 6.62 1.58
CA ILE A 12 11.54 7.15 0.87
C ILE A 12 10.66 8.04 1.76
N SER A 13 11.26 8.74 2.73
CA SER A 13 10.49 9.57 3.68
C SER A 13 9.57 10.60 3.03
N PRO A 14 9.93 11.32 1.95
CA PRO A 14 9.01 12.25 1.28
C PRO A 14 7.80 11.53 0.68
N TYR A 15 8.02 10.37 0.04
CA TYR A 15 6.93 9.56 -0.52
C TYR A 15 6.04 9.00 0.60
N ALA A 16 6.62 8.40 1.63
CA ALA A 16 5.87 7.86 2.77
C ALA A 16 5.05 8.94 3.47
N SER A 17 5.61 10.14 3.68
CA SER A 17 4.91 11.29 4.26
C SER A 17 3.72 11.72 3.41
N SER A 18 3.87 11.80 2.09
CA SER A 18 2.78 12.15 1.18
C SER A 18 1.63 11.15 1.25
N LYS A 19 1.94 9.86 1.34
CA LYS A 19 0.93 8.79 1.47
C LYS A 19 0.28 8.77 2.86
N GLY A 20 1.03 9.09 3.90
CA GLY A 20 0.49 9.28 5.26
C GLY A 20 -0.46 10.47 5.35
N ALA A 21 -0.16 11.57 4.67
CA ALA A 21 -1.05 12.73 4.58
C ALA A 21 -2.39 12.36 3.90
N ILE A 22 -2.36 11.58 2.82
CA ILE A 22 -3.57 11.07 2.15
C ILE A 22 -4.40 10.20 3.10
N GLU A 23 -3.76 9.36 3.93
CA GLU A 23 -4.43 8.54 4.95
C GLU A 23 -5.22 9.40 5.95
N SER A 24 -4.57 10.44 6.47
CA SER A 24 -5.20 11.35 7.44
C SER A 24 -6.31 12.18 6.79
N LEU A 25 -6.08 12.73 5.62
CA LEU A 25 -7.06 13.50 4.87
C LEU A 25 -8.33 12.68 4.60
N ALA A 26 -8.18 11.47 4.09
CA ALA A 26 -9.32 10.60 3.78
C ALA A 26 -10.15 10.26 5.03
N LYS A 27 -9.52 10.08 6.19
CA LYS A 27 -10.22 9.87 7.46
C LYS A 27 -11.05 11.08 7.87
N CYS A 28 -10.46 12.28 7.79
CA CYS A 28 -11.16 13.53 8.10
C CYS A 28 -12.37 13.71 7.18
N LEU A 29 -12.18 13.62 5.88
CA LEU A 29 -13.26 13.78 4.90
C LEU A 29 -14.36 12.73 5.08
N ASN A 30 -14.00 11.48 5.42
CA ASN A 30 -15.00 10.44 5.66
C ASN A 30 -15.87 10.72 6.89
N ILE A 31 -15.32 11.37 7.92
CA ILE A 31 -16.05 11.78 9.11
C ILE A 31 -16.88 13.04 8.83
N GLU A 32 -16.29 14.04 8.17
CA GLU A 32 -16.93 15.33 7.89
C GLU A 32 -18.18 15.19 7.02
N TYR A 33 -18.11 14.32 5.99
CA TYR A 33 -19.18 14.18 4.98
C TYR A 33 -20.09 12.97 5.18
N GLN A 34 -19.96 12.24 6.29
CA GLN A 34 -20.80 11.06 6.53
C GLN A 34 -22.30 11.35 6.53
N ASN A 35 -22.70 12.53 6.99
CA ASN A 35 -24.13 12.95 7.05
C ASN A 35 -24.65 13.43 5.69
N ASP A 36 -23.77 13.71 4.73
CA ASP A 36 -24.12 14.12 3.37
C ASP A 36 -24.27 12.92 2.42
N GLY A 37 -24.17 11.70 2.93
CA GLY A 37 -24.25 10.47 2.14
C GLY A 37 -23.02 10.23 1.27
N ILE A 38 -21.91 10.92 1.52
CA ILE A 38 -20.64 10.77 0.79
C ILE A 38 -19.69 9.90 1.62
N SER A 39 -19.15 8.87 0.99
CA SER A 39 -18.19 7.96 1.61
C SER A 39 -16.81 8.10 0.96
N PHE A 40 -15.79 8.27 1.79
CA PHE A 40 -14.40 8.25 1.35
C PHE A 40 -13.77 6.91 1.70
N HIS A 41 -13.00 6.38 0.77
CA HIS A 41 -12.34 5.07 0.93
C HIS A 41 -10.85 5.19 0.60
N ILE A 42 -10.04 4.39 1.26
CA ILE A 42 -8.62 4.24 0.94
C ILE A 42 -8.42 2.88 0.28
N PHE A 43 -7.78 2.88 -0.87
CA PHE A 43 -7.32 1.68 -1.54
C PHE A 43 -5.82 1.49 -1.29
N HIS A 44 -5.45 0.32 -0.77
CA HIS A 44 -4.06 -0.13 -0.64
C HIS A 44 -3.78 -1.16 -1.75
N PRO A 45 -3.15 -0.75 -2.86
CA PRO A 45 -2.72 -1.69 -3.87
C PRO A 45 -1.53 -2.52 -3.35
N PRO A 46 -1.37 -3.78 -3.81
CA PRO A 46 -0.13 -4.49 -3.63
C PRO A 46 0.98 -3.84 -4.47
N LEU A 47 2.22 -4.31 -4.33
CA LEU A 47 3.29 -3.91 -5.24
C LEU A 47 2.88 -4.28 -6.68
N THR A 48 2.63 -3.26 -7.48
CA THR A 48 2.06 -3.41 -8.82
C THR A 48 3.15 -3.20 -9.87
N ARG A 49 3.15 -4.04 -10.89
CA ARG A 49 4.08 -3.97 -12.01
C ARG A 49 3.76 -2.77 -12.91
N THR A 50 4.41 -1.64 -12.62
CA THR A 50 4.26 -0.38 -13.34
C THR A 50 5.64 0.20 -13.69
N LYS A 51 5.67 1.16 -14.61
CA LYS A 51 6.91 1.89 -14.93
C LYS A 51 7.57 2.51 -13.70
N SER A 52 6.78 3.02 -12.76
CA SER A 52 7.29 3.59 -11.51
C SER A 52 7.91 2.56 -10.56
N ALA A 53 7.56 1.29 -10.69
CA ALA A 53 8.10 0.20 -9.89
C ALA A 53 9.32 -0.48 -10.54
N GLU A 54 9.61 -0.21 -11.81
CA GLU A 54 10.75 -0.80 -12.53
C GLU A 54 12.12 -0.59 -11.87
N PRO A 55 12.42 0.59 -11.28
CA PRO A 55 13.70 0.82 -10.63
C PRO A 55 13.87 0.09 -9.28
N LEU A 56 12.82 -0.53 -8.75
CA LEU A 56 12.90 -1.22 -7.46
C LEU A 56 13.70 -2.53 -7.62
N PRO A 57 14.60 -2.84 -6.66
CA PRO A 57 15.40 -4.07 -6.69
C PRO A 57 14.57 -5.28 -6.22
N ILE A 58 13.36 -5.43 -6.76
CA ILE A 58 12.42 -6.50 -6.42
C ILE A 58 12.10 -7.27 -7.69
N PRO A 59 12.20 -8.61 -7.68
CA PRO A 59 11.86 -9.42 -8.83
C PRO A 59 10.43 -9.14 -9.33
N LYS A 60 10.28 -8.99 -10.65
CA LYS A 60 8.98 -8.68 -11.28
C LYS A 60 7.90 -9.74 -11.00
N GLU A 61 8.32 -10.95 -10.67
CA GLU A 61 7.45 -12.08 -10.30
C GLU A 61 6.63 -11.82 -9.03
N PHE A 62 7.18 -10.99 -8.12
CA PHE A 62 6.48 -10.59 -6.89
C PHE A 62 5.55 -9.39 -7.08
N MET A 63 5.55 -8.80 -8.29
CA MET A 63 4.69 -7.67 -8.62
C MET A 63 3.39 -8.16 -9.25
N VAL A 64 2.27 -7.66 -8.75
CA VAL A 64 0.95 -7.99 -9.29
C VAL A 64 0.70 -7.22 -10.59
N PRO A 65 0.17 -7.85 -11.66
CA PRO A 65 -0.22 -7.14 -12.87
C PRO A 65 -1.30 -6.08 -12.57
N PRO A 66 -1.23 -4.88 -13.18
CA PRO A 66 -2.18 -3.79 -12.92
C PRO A 66 -3.64 -4.18 -13.21
N GLU A 67 -3.88 -5.04 -14.20
CA GLU A 67 -5.21 -5.54 -14.55
C GLU A 67 -5.85 -6.33 -13.39
N LYS A 68 -5.07 -7.18 -12.71
CA LYS A 68 -5.54 -7.93 -11.53
C LYS A 68 -5.85 -7.00 -10.36
N VAL A 69 -5.05 -5.96 -10.17
CA VAL A 69 -5.29 -4.95 -9.13
C VAL A 69 -6.59 -4.19 -9.43
N GLY A 70 -6.81 -3.79 -10.68
CA GLY A 70 -8.03 -3.12 -11.12
C GLY A 70 -9.28 -3.98 -10.94
N VAL A 71 -9.22 -5.25 -11.34
CA VAL A 71 -10.33 -6.21 -11.11
C VAL A 71 -10.60 -6.39 -9.62
N GLY A 72 -9.55 -6.50 -8.81
CA GLY A 72 -9.68 -6.61 -7.35
C GLY A 72 -10.34 -5.38 -6.73
N LEU A 73 -9.98 -4.17 -7.18
CA LEU A 73 -10.63 -2.93 -6.75
C LEU A 73 -12.12 -2.92 -7.16
N ALA A 74 -12.42 -3.20 -8.42
CA ALA A 74 -13.79 -3.21 -8.94
C ALA A 74 -14.73 -4.16 -8.17
N LYS A 75 -14.24 -5.34 -7.77
CA LYS A 75 -14.99 -6.30 -6.94
C LYS A 75 -15.29 -5.79 -5.52
N HIS A 76 -14.53 -4.84 -5.02
CA HIS A 76 -14.62 -4.40 -3.63
C HIS A 76 -15.09 -2.95 -3.48
N ILE A 77 -15.28 -2.21 -4.58
CA ILE A 77 -15.62 -0.79 -4.56
C ILE A 77 -16.95 -0.49 -3.87
N ASN A 78 -17.89 -1.42 -3.92
CA ASN A 78 -19.21 -1.29 -3.27
C ASN A 78 -19.22 -1.70 -1.80
N LYS A 79 -18.08 -2.14 -1.25
CA LYS A 79 -18.01 -2.47 0.18
C LYS A 79 -18.00 -1.20 1.03
N LYS A 80 -18.78 -1.20 2.11
CA LYS A 80 -18.82 -0.10 3.09
C LYS A 80 -17.55 0.04 3.93
N SER A 81 -16.51 -0.74 3.64
CA SER A 81 -15.24 -0.68 4.40
C SER A 81 -14.46 0.56 4.01
N PHE A 82 -13.95 1.31 4.99
CA PHE A 82 -13.09 2.46 4.75
C PHE A 82 -11.81 2.07 4.00
N ILE A 83 -11.22 0.92 4.36
CA ILE A 83 -10.03 0.38 3.70
C ILE A 83 -10.44 -0.69 2.70
N ILE A 84 -10.05 -0.50 1.45
CA ILE A 84 -10.27 -1.44 0.34
C ILE A 84 -8.93 -2.07 -0.02
N CYS A 85 -8.90 -3.39 -0.12
CA CYS A 85 -7.76 -4.18 -0.59
C CYS A 85 -8.21 -5.07 -1.74
N HIS A 86 -7.30 -5.41 -2.67
CA HIS A 86 -7.63 -6.21 -3.84
C HIS A 86 -7.86 -7.70 -3.51
N SER A 87 -7.34 -8.16 -2.38
CA SER A 87 -7.45 -9.56 -1.94
C SER A 87 -7.47 -9.69 -0.41
N ALA A 88 -7.87 -10.85 0.09
CA ALA A 88 -7.87 -11.16 1.52
C ALA A 88 -6.45 -11.18 2.11
N GLY A 89 -5.46 -11.69 1.37
CA GLY A 89 -4.06 -11.67 1.79
C GLY A 89 -3.52 -10.26 1.93
N GLN A 90 -3.84 -9.37 0.97
CA GLN A 90 -3.48 -7.95 1.05
C GLN A 90 -4.15 -7.26 2.25
N LYS A 91 -5.40 -7.62 2.54
CA LYS A 91 -6.10 -7.07 3.72
C LYS A 91 -5.40 -7.44 5.02
N LEU A 92 -4.95 -8.70 5.16
CA LEU A 92 -4.23 -9.16 6.35
C LEU A 92 -2.88 -8.43 6.48
N GLN A 93 -2.13 -8.28 5.39
CA GLN A 93 -0.87 -7.54 5.38
C GLN A 93 -1.07 -6.06 5.76
N THR A 94 -2.09 -5.42 5.20
CA THR A 94 -2.45 -4.03 5.51
C THR A 94 -2.79 -3.88 6.99
N LEU A 95 -3.57 -4.80 7.56
CA LEU A 95 -3.90 -4.81 8.98
C LEU A 95 -2.63 -4.91 9.84
N ALA A 96 -1.69 -5.79 9.49
CA ALA A 96 -0.42 -5.91 10.19
C ALA A 96 0.41 -4.61 10.13
N CYS A 97 0.38 -3.88 9.00
CA CYS A 97 1.01 -2.56 8.88
C CYS A 97 0.40 -1.53 9.83
N TYR A 98 -0.91 -1.53 10.02
CA TYR A 98 -1.58 -0.63 10.96
C TYR A 98 -1.29 -0.99 12.43
N MET A 99 -1.23 -2.29 12.75
CA MET A 99 -1.00 -2.74 14.13
C MET A 99 0.47 -2.64 14.56
N PHE A 100 1.41 -2.90 13.66
CA PHE A 100 2.84 -2.96 13.96
C PHE A 100 3.68 -2.18 12.95
N PRO A 101 3.44 -0.85 12.78
CA PRO A 101 4.02 -0.10 11.67
C PRO A 101 5.55 -0.14 11.63
N ILE A 102 6.21 0.05 12.76
CA ILE A 102 7.68 0.06 12.81
C ILE A 102 8.29 -1.34 12.56
N LYS A 103 7.68 -2.39 13.12
CA LYS A 103 8.16 -3.76 12.89
C LYS A 103 8.00 -4.16 11.42
N MET A 104 6.85 -3.85 10.82
CA MET A 104 6.59 -4.10 9.40
C MET A 104 7.51 -3.30 8.49
N GLY A 105 7.73 -2.02 8.78
CA GLY A 105 8.65 -1.17 8.03
C GLY A 105 10.09 -1.70 8.07
N ARG A 106 10.59 -2.13 9.23
CA ARG A 106 11.91 -2.74 9.38
C ARG A 106 12.02 -4.07 8.62
N LEU A 107 11.01 -4.93 8.71
CA LEU A 107 10.98 -6.22 8.01
C LEU A 107 11.02 -6.01 6.49
N MET A 108 10.15 -5.19 5.95
CA MET A 108 10.07 -4.92 4.51
C MET A 108 11.35 -4.24 3.99
N SER A 109 11.93 -3.32 4.76
CA SER A 109 13.19 -2.66 4.40
C SER A 109 14.35 -3.65 4.32
N LYS A 110 14.44 -4.59 5.28
CA LYS A 110 15.46 -5.66 5.25
C LYS A 110 15.29 -6.60 4.05
N MET A 111 14.06 -7.01 3.76
CA MET A 111 13.78 -7.87 2.61
C MET A 111 14.20 -7.19 1.30
N THR A 112 13.86 -5.92 1.11
CA THR A 112 14.22 -5.16 -0.09
C THR A 112 15.74 -4.99 -0.21
N ALA A 113 16.44 -4.71 0.89
CA ALA A 113 17.90 -4.59 0.90
C ALA A 113 18.59 -5.93 0.50
N ASN A 114 18.04 -7.06 0.93
CA ASN A 114 18.56 -8.38 0.54
C ASN A 114 18.38 -8.64 -0.97
N TYR A 115 17.25 -8.26 -1.56
CA TYR A 115 17.05 -8.35 -3.01
C TYR A 115 18.02 -7.44 -3.78
N GLY A 116 18.27 -6.21 -3.31
CA GLY A 116 19.25 -5.31 -3.89
C GLY A 116 20.65 -5.92 -3.95
N LYS A 117 21.13 -6.49 -2.83
CA LYS A 117 22.43 -7.17 -2.78
C LYS A 117 22.52 -8.39 -3.71
N GLN A 118 21.46 -9.16 -3.85
CA GLN A 118 21.44 -10.31 -4.78
C GLN A 118 21.45 -9.87 -6.25
N SER A 119 20.88 -8.72 -6.59
CA SER A 119 20.90 -8.19 -7.96
C SER A 119 22.27 -7.62 -8.36
N GLU A 120 23.04 -7.09 -7.40
CA GLU A 120 24.41 -6.60 -7.63
C GLU A 120 25.45 -7.74 -7.78
N LEU A 121 25.15 -8.93 -7.26
CA LEU A 121 26.02 -10.12 -7.37
C LEU A 121 25.80 -10.94 -8.67
N LYS A 122 24.84 -10.58 -9.47
CA LYS A 122 24.57 -11.16 -10.82
C LYS A 122 25.03 -10.23 -11.90
#